data_260b7639ad9090aeec801225c48a3dfb
#
_entry.id   260b7639ad9090aeec801225c48a3dfb
#
_cell.length_a   1.000
_cell.length_b   1.000
_cell.length_c   1.000
_cell.angle_alpha   90.00
_cell.angle_beta   90.00
_cell.angle_gamma   90.00
#
_symmetry.space_group_name_H-M   'P 1'
#
loop_
_entity.id
_entity.type
_entity.pdbx_description
1 polymer ?
#
loop_
_entity_poly.entity_id
_entity_poly.type
_entity_poly.pdbx_seq_one_letter_code
_entity_poly.pdbx_strand_id
1 'polypeptide(L)'
;MKIKTLTLNNFRAFPGPERQMFSLDGKNLLVYGENGSGKSSVFHALKTLFSLAPPDDAGVTYNVFSQVPNNEHWIEVEFDDGLPAARWNTLLPGPPLWMTDLRVAQSARRRGCLDYKALLDTNYGQGDDTVNLFQLAVGPLLGDLEVVVQGGTEKTIADLWQEVLITKPLYNSKKNLSLSIEACVAFNGAFRTAIDRIKPKVDTLLEVMPVEGLTLNSLDFSGVFYDRDKRDLDGIALTPVTSLHGYQIDHPQHFLNEAKLSALGLAIYLAGRLTSVPEDDTELKLLVMDDVLIGIDLSNRLPLLDLLRDRFADWQIVLLTHDRVWFEMARMHTEGGGNWNSVEIFDRVCAERDIPCPVIRKVSGKVAKGCLEDAKRFLNDPVGPYEAAAANYARSGFELTLKAFCEHYAIPVRYKQDTRHTSSEDLLGAVENWLHRQQKPFLDASLERVKMFRSVVLNQGSHSGPPNIARSEIKGAIAAVEALLKLTERNTNTDVDATAKAAELANETTCEEWIASLGYIRGAFAVRVRKFCKDKSVKVTFGEYAVKPLWKAIHDDHQHRFTQAASALPADIESERAWLIEPVTPAQLNGLTPAKLHDLIAILNRWP
;
A
#
# COMPACT_ATOMS: atom_id res chain seq x y z
N MET A 1 13.98 -17.19 1.59
CA MET A 1 13.24 -17.00 2.85
C MET A 1 12.71 -15.58 2.93
N LYS A 2 11.45 -15.36 3.38
CA LYS A 2 10.81 -14.04 3.53
C LYS A 2 10.01 -13.99 4.83
N ILE A 3 9.81 -12.80 5.37
CA ILE A 3 8.94 -12.58 6.53
C ILE A 3 7.48 -12.67 6.07
N LYS A 4 6.69 -13.50 6.75
CA LYS A 4 5.25 -13.64 6.54
C LYS A 4 4.46 -12.73 7.47
N THR A 5 4.80 -12.74 8.77
CA THR A 5 4.18 -11.86 9.77
C THR A 5 5.22 -11.29 10.73
N LEU A 6 4.98 -10.06 11.18
CA LEU A 6 5.63 -9.43 12.32
C LEU A 6 4.57 -9.15 13.37
N THR A 7 4.76 -9.67 14.59
CA THR A 7 3.82 -9.45 15.69
C THR A 7 4.53 -8.77 16.86
N LEU A 8 3.92 -7.72 17.39
CA LEU A 8 4.39 -6.94 18.53
C LEU A 8 3.42 -7.09 19.70
N ASN A 9 3.96 -7.30 20.89
CA ASN A 9 3.18 -7.38 22.12
C ASN A 9 3.88 -6.58 23.22
N ASN A 10 3.21 -5.57 23.77
CA ASN A 10 3.73 -4.65 24.78
C ASN A 10 5.10 -4.05 24.42
N PHE A 11 5.25 -3.65 23.18
CA PHE A 11 6.50 -3.10 22.66
C PHE A 11 6.32 -1.64 22.21
N ARG A 12 7.06 -0.73 22.82
CA ARG A 12 7.10 0.71 22.51
C ARG A 12 5.68 1.33 22.46
N ALA A 13 5.21 1.76 21.28
CA ALA A 13 3.89 2.37 21.11
C ALA A 13 2.71 1.37 21.24
N PHE A 14 2.96 0.08 21.17
CA PHE A 14 1.91 -0.95 21.14
C PHE A 14 1.69 -1.59 22.53
N PRO A 15 0.65 -1.18 23.27
CA PRO A 15 0.31 -1.80 24.55
C PRO A 15 -0.43 -3.13 24.34
N GLY A 16 -0.23 -4.07 25.28
CA GLY A 16 -1.04 -5.28 25.34
C GLY A 16 -2.42 -5.04 26.01
N PRO A 17 -3.24 -6.06 26.13
CA PRO A 17 -2.99 -7.47 25.77
C PRO A 17 -3.23 -7.80 24.29
N GLU A 18 -3.75 -6.88 23.50
CA GLU A 18 -4.01 -7.13 22.07
C GLU A 18 -2.71 -7.18 21.28
N ARG A 19 -2.47 -8.30 20.63
CA ARG A 19 -1.31 -8.48 19.75
C ARG A 19 -1.47 -7.66 18.48
N GLN A 20 -0.45 -6.89 18.13
CA GLN A 20 -0.43 -6.09 16.91
C GLN A 20 0.35 -6.83 15.83
N MET A 21 -0.35 -7.26 14.79
CA MET A 21 0.20 -8.09 13.73
C MET A 21 0.25 -7.35 12.39
N PHE A 22 1.43 -7.34 11.79
CA PHE A 22 1.68 -6.85 10.43
C PHE A 22 1.83 -8.04 9.49
N SER A 23 0.89 -8.21 8.55
CA SER A 23 0.96 -9.26 7.53
C SER A 23 1.77 -8.77 6.34
N LEU A 24 2.98 -9.30 6.18
CA LEU A 24 3.82 -9.08 5.01
C LEU A 24 3.51 -10.10 3.90
N ASP A 25 3.16 -11.33 4.28
CA ASP A 25 2.83 -12.43 3.37
C ASP A 25 3.96 -12.73 2.35
N GLY A 26 5.24 -12.58 2.77
CA GLY A 26 6.41 -12.71 1.90
C GLY A 26 6.64 -11.52 0.95
N LYS A 27 5.79 -10.49 1.01
CA LYS A 27 5.84 -9.29 0.16
C LYS A 27 6.54 -8.13 0.86
N ASN A 28 6.80 -7.07 0.12
CA ASN A 28 7.20 -5.79 0.65
C ASN A 28 6.05 -5.15 1.45
N LEU A 29 6.37 -4.26 2.37
CA LEU A 29 5.39 -3.59 3.22
C LEU A 29 5.55 -2.06 3.14
N LEU A 30 4.47 -1.37 2.79
CA LEU A 30 4.37 0.08 2.85
C LEU A 30 3.49 0.46 4.06
N VAL A 31 4.03 1.25 4.98
CA VAL A 31 3.35 1.63 6.22
C VAL A 31 3.16 3.14 6.27
N TYR A 32 1.92 3.56 6.41
CA TYR A 32 1.58 4.94 6.74
C TYR A 32 1.16 5.06 8.21
N GLY A 33 1.48 6.20 8.79
CA GLY A 33 0.94 6.61 10.08
C GLY A 33 1.40 8.03 10.43
N GLU A 34 0.59 8.76 11.17
CA GLU A 34 0.95 10.08 11.65
C GLU A 34 2.13 10.04 12.64
N ASN A 35 2.71 11.18 12.95
CA ASN A 35 3.77 11.25 13.95
C ASN A 35 3.22 10.81 15.31
N GLY A 36 3.94 9.89 15.97
CA GLY A 36 3.48 9.29 17.24
C GLY A 36 2.64 8.02 17.09
N SER A 37 2.16 7.67 15.89
CA SER A 37 1.30 6.49 15.67
C SER A 37 1.94 5.12 15.92
N GLY A 38 3.27 5.05 16.09
CA GLY A 38 3.97 3.78 16.32
C GLY A 38 4.78 3.25 15.13
N LYS A 39 4.89 3.97 14.00
CA LYS A 39 5.73 3.56 12.85
C LYS A 39 7.14 3.18 13.25
N SER A 40 7.83 4.06 13.96
CA SER A 40 9.22 3.81 14.39
C SER A 40 9.34 2.62 15.36
N SER A 41 8.23 2.18 15.99
CA SER A 41 8.23 0.94 16.76
C SER A 41 8.42 -0.28 15.86
N VAL A 42 7.85 -0.28 14.65
CA VAL A 42 8.07 -1.33 13.63
C VAL A 42 9.54 -1.34 13.18
N PHE A 43 10.09 -0.15 12.89
CA PHE A 43 11.50 0.00 12.52
C PHE A 43 12.42 -0.57 13.62
N HIS A 44 12.21 -0.14 14.85
CA HIS A 44 13.03 -0.60 15.97
C HIS A 44 12.86 -2.10 16.27
N ALA A 45 11.67 -2.65 16.11
CA ALA A 45 11.43 -4.08 16.26
C ALA A 45 12.26 -4.90 15.28
N LEU A 46 12.22 -4.56 14.00
CA LEU A 46 13.01 -5.24 12.96
C LEU A 46 14.53 -5.00 13.16
N LYS A 47 14.91 -3.76 13.46
CA LYS A 47 16.30 -3.41 13.71
C LYS A 47 16.89 -4.20 14.88
N THR A 48 16.15 -4.34 15.97
CA THR A 48 16.61 -5.03 17.18
C THR A 48 16.59 -6.55 17.01
N LEU A 49 15.51 -7.11 16.45
CA LEU A 49 15.37 -8.55 16.25
C LEU A 49 16.51 -9.13 15.39
N PHE A 50 16.86 -8.43 14.31
CA PHE A 50 17.91 -8.84 13.39
C PHE A 50 19.28 -8.20 13.73
N SER A 51 19.57 -7.87 15.00
CA SER A 51 20.87 -7.37 15.42
C SER A 51 21.79 -8.52 15.84
N LEU A 52 23.07 -8.45 15.45
CA LEU A 52 24.12 -9.35 15.96
C LEU A 52 24.73 -8.86 17.29
N ALA A 53 24.48 -7.62 17.67
CA ALA A 53 24.86 -7.10 18.97
C ALA A 53 23.69 -7.26 19.94
N PRO A 54 23.98 -7.55 21.25
CA PRO A 54 22.95 -7.44 22.27
C PRO A 54 22.39 -6.02 22.22
N PRO A 55 21.06 -5.83 22.32
CA PRO A 55 20.51 -4.50 22.42
C PRO A 55 21.08 -3.83 23.66
N ASP A 56 21.58 -2.60 23.51
CA ASP A 56 21.85 -1.76 24.67
C ASP A 56 20.57 -1.66 25.49
N ASP A 57 20.64 -1.79 26.80
CA ASP A 57 19.50 -1.70 27.72
C ASP A 57 18.66 -0.41 27.47
N ALA A 58 19.31 0.65 26.98
CA ALA A 58 18.68 1.88 26.57
C ALA A 58 17.89 1.77 25.24
N GLY A 59 18.13 0.75 24.41
CA GLY A 59 17.47 0.57 23.09
C GLY A 59 16.17 -0.22 23.14
N VAL A 60 15.94 -0.98 24.20
CA VAL A 60 14.74 -1.81 24.37
C VAL A 60 13.72 -1.06 25.22
N THR A 61 12.75 -0.45 24.59
CA THR A 61 11.66 0.25 25.29
C THR A 61 10.40 -0.60 25.27
N TYR A 62 9.95 -1.01 26.44
CA TYR A 62 8.61 -1.57 26.64
C TYR A 62 7.56 -0.45 26.63
N ASN A 63 6.29 -0.83 26.43
CA ASN A 63 5.20 0.14 26.54
C ASN A 63 5.00 0.53 28.01
N VAL A 64 5.11 1.82 28.32
CA VAL A 64 5.01 2.34 29.70
C VAL A 64 3.62 2.18 30.33
N PHE A 65 2.59 2.00 29.51
CA PHE A 65 1.21 1.77 29.96
C PHE A 65 0.90 0.29 30.16
N SER A 66 1.84 -0.60 29.87
CA SER A 66 1.63 -2.04 30.01
C SER A 66 1.62 -2.44 31.48
N GLN A 67 0.57 -3.15 31.89
CA GLN A 67 0.40 -3.73 33.23
C GLN A 67 0.48 -5.26 33.21
N VAL A 68 1.06 -5.83 32.15
CA VAL A 68 1.18 -7.28 31.97
C VAL A 68 2.50 -7.82 32.55
N PRO A 69 2.59 -9.13 32.83
CA PRO A 69 3.83 -9.77 33.26
C PRO A 69 4.99 -9.60 32.25
N ASN A 70 6.23 -9.65 32.73
CA ASN A 70 7.43 -9.48 31.91
C ASN A 70 7.53 -10.47 30.75
N ASN A 71 6.94 -11.66 30.85
CA ASN A 71 6.91 -12.66 29.77
C ASN A 71 5.97 -12.30 28.63
N GLU A 72 5.13 -11.28 28.77
CA GLU A 72 4.22 -10.79 27.75
C GLU A 72 4.77 -9.58 26.96
N HIS A 73 6.07 -9.29 27.07
CA HIS A 73 6.75 -8.24 26.31
C HIS A 73 7.65 -8.88 25.27
N TRP A 74 7.18 -8.98 24.01
CA TRP A 74 7.93 -9.71 22.99
C TRP A 74 7.69 -9.19 21.56
N ILE A 75 8.66 -9.51 20.70
CA ILE A 75 8.63 -9.37 19.25
C ILE A 75 8.67 -10.77 18.65
N GLU A 76 7.84 -11.04 17.66
CA GLU A 76 7.78 -12.33 16.98
C GLU A 76 7.75 -12.15 15.47
N VAL A 77 8.52 -12.97 14.75
CA VAL A 77 8.53 -13.02 13.29
C VAL A 77 8.27 -14.46 12.82
N GLU A 78 7.28 -14.62 11.96
CA GLU A 78 7.02 -15.85 11.23
C GLU A 78 7.62 -15.72 9.82
N PHE A 79 8.39 -16.72 9.39
CA PHE A 79 8.94 -16.81 8.04
C PHE A 79 8.06 -17.71 7.16
N ASP A 80 8.31 -17.68 5.85
CA ASP A 80 7.61 -18.50 4.85
C ASP A 80 8.16 -19.94 4.73
N ASP A 81 9.08 -20.33 5.62
CA ASP A 81 9.75 -21.65 5.64
C ASP A 81 8.95 -22.76 6.33
N GLY A 82 7.81 -22.42 6.92
CA GLY A 82 6.95 -23.38 7.63
C GLY A 82 7.48 -23.82 9.01
N LEU A 83 8.58 -23.27 9.48
CA LEU A 83 9.12 -23.53 10.83
C LEU A 83 8.41 -22.63 11.87
N PRO A 84 8.52 -22.97 13.18
CA PRO A 84 7.98 -22.14 14.25
C PRO A 84 8.48 -20.70 14.19
N ALA A 85 7.63 -19.75 14.57
CA ALA A 85 7.99 -18.33 14.62
C ALA A 85 9.18 -18.07 15.56
N ALA A 86 10.06 -17.16 15.17
CA ALA A 86 11.16 -16.69 15.99
C ALA A 86 10.65 -15.60 16.95
N ARG A 87 10.65 -15.86 18.23
CA ARG A 87 10.17 -14.97 19.28
C ARG A 87 11.28 -14.56 20.22
N TRP A 88 11.39 -13.26 20.47
CA TRP A 88 12.31 -12.69 21.46
C TRP A 88 11.53 -11.91 22.52
N ASN A 89 11.76 -12.29 23.79
CA ASN A 89 11.21 -11.53 24.91
C ASN A 89 12.12 -10.34 25.22
N THR A 90 11.56 -9.14 25.31
CA THR A 90 12.31 -7.89 25.42
C THR A 90 12.66 -7.52 26.88
N LEU A 91 12.07 -8.19 27.87
CA LEU A 91 12.28 -7.91 29.30
C LEU A 91 12.86 -9.08 30.09
N LEU A 92 12.84 -10.30 29.59
CA LEU A 92 13.42 -11.44 30.28
C LEU A 92 14.87 -11.65 29.88
N PRO A 93 15.75 -11.95 30.86
CA PRO A 93 17.11 -12.32 30.53
C PRO A 93 17.14 -13.63 29.75
N GLY A 94 17.91 -13.66 28.69
CA GLY A 94 18.09 -14.83 27.83
C GLY A 94 19.14 -14.56 26.76
N PRO A 95 19.60 -15.59 26.05
CA PRO A 95 20.51 -15.39 24.94
C PRO A 95 19.79 -14.57 23.85
N PRO A 96 20.52 -13.67 23.17
CA PRO A 96 19.97 -12.96 22.01
C PRO A 96 19.44 -13.94 20.95
N LEU A 97 18.40 -13.55 20.23
CA LEU A 97 17.72 -14.44 19.28
C LEU A 97 18.66 -14.95 18.17
N TRP A 98 19.63 -14.14 17.75
CA TRP A 98 20.64 -14.55 16.77
C TRP A 98 21.55 -15.70 17.26
N MET A 99 21.64 -15.97 18.57
CA MET A 99 22.36 -17.13 19.11
C MET A 99 21.50 -18.40 19.10
N THR A 100 20.19 -18.28 19.06
CA THR A 100 19.24 -19.40 19.22
C THR A 100 18.49 -19.75 17.94
N ASP A 101 18.42 -18.82 16.99
CA ASP A 101 17.76 -19.01 15.70
C ASP A 101 18.70 -18.64 14.53
N LEU A 102 19.10 -19.66 13.77
CA LEU A 102 20.05 -19.50 12.67
C LEU A 102 19.49 -18.57 11.57
N ARG A 103 18.17 -18.58 11.33
CA ARG A 103 17.51 -17.70 10.34
C ARG A 103 17.71 -16.23 10.70
N VAL A 104 17.56 -15.92 11.99
CA VAL A 104 17.77 -14.56 12.50
C VAL A 104 19.25 -14.18 12.40
N ALA A 105 20.17 -15.08 12.76
CA ALA A 105 21.60 -14.85 12.66
C ALA A 105 22.05 -14.55 11.22
N GLN A 106 21.56 -15.33 10.25
CA GLN A 106 21.88 -15.16 8.84
C GLN A 106 21.28 -13.87 8.28
N SER A 107 20.01 -13.59 8.62
CA SER A 107 19.33 -12.37 8.17
C SER A 107 19.94 -11.10 8.79
N ALA A 108 20.46 -11.17 10.01
CA ALA A 108 21.09 -10.03 10.68
C ALA A 108 22.29 -9.49 9.90
N ARG A 109 23.03 -10.35 9.20
CA ARG A 109 24.15 -9.96 8.33
C ARG A 109 23.70 -9.33 7.01
N ARG A 110 22.45 -9.54 6.62
CA ARG A 110 21.86 -9.13 5.32
C ARG A 110 20.80 -8.04 5.47
N ARG A 111 20.68 -7.47 6.65
CA ARG A 111 19.74 -6.40 6.90
C ARG A 111 20.31 -5.04 6.51
N GLY A 112 19.43 -4.15 6.08
CA GLY A 112 19.66 -2.71 6.00
C GLY A 112 18.57 -1.99 6.77
N CYS A 113 18.95 -1.15 7.75
CA CYS A 113 18.03 -0.31 8.49
C CYS A 113 18.51 1.14 8.43
N LEU A 114 17.72 2.00 7.78
CA LEU A 114 18.03 3.41 7.61
C LEU A 114 16.86 4.26 8.08
N ASP A 115 17.13 5.25 8.91
CA ASP A 115 16.15 6.23 9.34
C ASP A 115 16.49 7.64 8.81
N TYR A 116 15.50 8.53 8.84
CA TYR A 116 15.65 9.90 8.39
C TYR A 116 16.74 10.68 9.14
N LYS A 117 16.95 10.40 10.44
CA LYS A 117 17.96 11.09 11.24
C LYS A 117 19.36 10.83 10.71
N ALA A 118 19.66 9.58 10.37
CA ALA A 118 20.93 9.22 9.78
C ALA A 118 21.19 9.94 8.44
N LEU A 119 20.16 10.20 7.64
CA LEU A 119 20.29 11.00 6.41
C LEU A 119 20.42 12.49 6.69
N LEU A 120 19.70 13.05 7.67
CA LEU A 120 19.86 14.45 8.06
C LEU A 120 21.30 14.79 8.46
N ASP A 121 21.97 13.87 9.14
CA ASP A 121 23.36 14.07 9.53
C ASP A 121 24.30 14.20 8.31
N THR A 122 23.88 13.78 7.11
CA THR A 122 24.62 14.06 5.87
C THR A 122 24.52 15.53 5.45
N ASN A 123 23.44 16.22 5.84
CA ASN A 123 23.13 17.59 5.44
C ASN A 123 23.68 18.63 6.42
N TYR A 124 23.71 18.30 7.70
CA TYR A 124 24.12 19.17 8.79
C TYR A 124 25.51 18.79 9.31
N GLY A 125 26.51 18.88 8.43
CA GLY A 125 27.90 18.77 8.86
C GLY A 125 28.18 19.78 9.97
N GLN A 126 28.59 19.28 11.15
CA GLN A 126 28.81 20.09 12.34
C GLN A 126 29.89 21.15 12.06
N GLY A 127 29.48 22.39 11.86
CA GLY A 127 30.30 23.59 12.08
C GLY A 127 31.59 23.80 11.26
N ASP A 128 32.04 22.81 10.51
CA ASP A 128 33.21 22.88 9.66
C ASP A 128 32.82 23.15 8.19
N ASP A 129 33.69 23.87 7.46
CA ASP A 129 33.46 24.28 6.10
C ASP A 129 33.36 23.13 5.06
N THR A 130 33.49 21.87 5.50
CA THR A 130 33.47 20.68 4.62
C THR A 130 32.54 19.57 5.14
N VAL A 131 31.80 18.93 4.22
CA VAL A 131 31.01 17.73 4.56
C VAL A 131 31.94 16.60 4.98
N ASN A 132 31.78 16.11 6.19
CA ASN A 132 32.51 14.96 6.68
C ASN A 132 31.54 13.78 6.92
N LEU A 133 31.55 12.79 6.02
CA LEU A 133 30.69 11.61 6.10
C LEU A 133 31.28 10.48 6.96
N PHE A 134 32.41 10.68 7.65
CA PHE A 134 33.12 9.60 8.33
C PHE A 134 32.26 8.90 9.39
N GLN A 135 31.66 9.66 10.31
CA GLN A 135 30.85 9.09 11.38
C GLN A 135 29.59 8.37 10.83
N LEU A 136 29.02 8.91 9.77
CA LEU A 136 27.92 8.28 9.06
C LEU A 136 28.35 7.00 8.35
N ALA A 137 29.53 7.03 7.71
CA ALA A 137 30.06 5.88 7.00
C ALA A 137 30.39 4.71 7.95
N VAL A 138 31.06 4.97 9.09
CA VAL A 138 31.40 3.91 10.07
C VAL A 138 30.21 3.46 10.92
N GLY A 139 29.12 4.23 10.94
CA GLY A 139 27.88 3.93 11.67
C GLY A 139 26.77 3.47 10.72
N PRO A 140 25.72 4.29 10.50
CA PRO A 140 24.49 3.84 9.83
C PRO A 140 24.64 3.51 8.35
N LEU A 141 25.61 4.10 7.62
CA LEU A 141 25.71 3.90 6.17
C LEU A 141 26.45 2.63 5.77
N LEU A 142 27.67 2.42 6.29
CA LEU A 142 28.55 1.30 5.92
C LEU A 142 29.02 0.47 7.11
N GLY A 143 28.60 0.82 8.33
CA GLY A 143 29.07 0.16 9.56
C GLY A 143 28.89 -1.36 9.54
N ASP A 144 27.79 -1.84 9.01
CA ASP A 144 27.49 -3.27 8.88
C ASP A 144 28.16 -3.95 7.66
N LEU A 145 28.93 -3.22 6.84
CA LEU A 145 29.63 -3.81 5.69
C LEU A 145 30.77 -4.72 6.16
N GLU A 146 30.69 -5.98 5.79
CA GLU A 146 31.74 -6.98 6.07
C GLU A 146 32.91 -6.83 5.10
N VAL A 147 34.12 -6.85 5.62
CA VAL A 147 35.39 -6.80 4.89
C VAL A 147 36.32 -7.88 5.40
N VAL A 148 37.08 -8.47 4.48
CA VAL A 148 38.11 -9.45 4.84
C VAL A 148 39.37 -8.70 5.27
N VAL A 149 39.80 -8.88 6.54
CA VAL A 149 41.04 -8.32 7.05
C VAL A 149 42.22 -9.28 6.84
N GLN A 150 43.45 -8.78 7.09
CA GLN A 150 44.64 -9.63 7.05
C GLN A 150 44.46 -10.83 7.98
N GLY A 151 44.64 -12.04 7.43
CA GLY A 151 44.41 -13.30 8.15
C GLY A 151 43.14 -14.03 7.75
N GLY A 152 42.33 -13.49 6.83
CA GLY A 152 41.12 -14.15 6.28
C GLY A 152 39.89 -14.07 7.19
N THR A 153 39.95 -13.28 8.27
CA THR A 153 38.80 -13.07 9.16
C THR A 153 37.91 -11.97 8.59
N GLU A 154 36.61 -12.21 8.55
CA GLU A 154 35.62 -11.20 8.23
C GLU A 154 35.27 -10.36 9.46
N LYS A 155 35.33 -9.04 9.33
CA LYS A 155 34.91 -8.06 10.34
C LYS A 155 34.07 -6.97 9.67
N THR A 156 33.16 -6.38 10.45
CA THR A 156 32.42 -5.21 9.96
C THR A 156 33.28 -3.95 10.09
N ILE A 157 32.95 -2.94 9.29
CA ILE A 157 33.59 -1.61 9.40
C ILE A 157 33.40 -1.02 10.79
N ALA A 158 32.20 -1.21 11.39
CA ALA A 158 31.92 -0.75 12.75
C ALA A 158 32.80 -1.47 13.80
N ASP A 159 33.00 -2.79 13.68
CA ASP A 159 33.87 -3.55 14.59
C ASP A 159 35.31 -3.06 14.51
N LEU A 160 35.81 -2.87 13.29
CA LEU A 160 37.19 -2.35 13.11
C LEU A 160 37.33 -0.94 13.65
N TRP A 161 36.31 -0.09 13.51
CA TRP A 161 36.29 1.24 14.11
C TRP A 161 36.28 1.17 15.65
N GLN A 162 35.51 0.28 16.24
CA GLN A 162 35.53 0.05 17.69
C GLN A 162 36.90 -0.44 18.19
N GLU A 163 37.57 -1.30 17.43
CA GLU A 163 38.93 -1.71 17.75
C GLU A 163 39.93 -0.53 17.79
N VAL A 164 39.80 0.41 16.84
CA VAL A 164 40.60 1.65 16.85
C VAL A 164 40.31 2.48 18.10
N LEU A 165 39.05 2.64 18.49
CA LEU A 165 38.65 3.41 19.66
C LEU A 165 39.13 2.75 20.97
N ILE A 166 38.99 1.43 21.09
CA ILE A 166 39.41 0.68 22.31
C ILE A 166 40.94 0.66 22.45
N THR A 167 41.67 0.59 21.34
CA THR A 167 43.14 0.56 21.35
C THR A 167 43.77 1.94 21.45
N LYS A 168 42.99 3.02 21.44
CA LYS A 168 43.47 4.39 21.64
C LYS A 168 44.28 4.48 22.94
N PRO A 169 45.57 4.90 22.90
CA PRO A 169 46.40 4.90 24.07
C PRO A 169 45.94 5.94 25.08
N LEU A 170 45.76 5.52 26.33
CA LEU A 170 45.61 6.45 27.47
C LEU A 170 46.96 7.08 27.85
N TYR A 171 48.06 6.37 27.57
CA TYR A 171 49.44 6.79 27.84
C TYR A 171 50.34 6.44 26.64
N ASN A 172 51.30 7.27 26.34
CA ASN A 172 52.27 7.07 25.26
C ASN A 172 53.30 5.94 25.57
N SER A 173 52.84 4.75 25.94
CA SER A 173 53.70 3.58 26.09
C SER A 173 53.96 2.93 24.71
N LYS A 174 55.16 2.38 24.50
CA LYS A 174 55.50 1.72 23.22
C LYS A 174 54.51 0.60 22.85
N LYS A 175 54.06 -0.20 23.82
CA LYS A 175 53.14 -1.31 23.59
C LYS A 175 51.74 -0.84 23.20
N ASN A 176 51.18 0.14 23.91
CA ASN A 176 49.87 0.69 23.61
C ASN A 176 49.87 1.40 22.24
N LEU A 177 50.95 2.06 21.90
CA LEU A 177 51.14 2.73 20.66
C LEU A 177 51.18 1.75 19.48
N SER A 178 51.87 0.59 19.62
CA SER A 178 51.90 -0.44 18.58
C SER A 178 50.50 -0.97 18.26
N LEU A 179 49.73 -1.31 19.31
CA LEU A 179 48.35 -1.81 19.16
C LEU A 179 47.45 -0.81 18.45
N SER A 180 47.55 0.48 18.80
CA SER A 180 46.76 1.52 18.16
C SER A 180 47.14 1.70 16.68
N ILE A 181 48.42 1.67 16.36
CA ILE A 181 48.90 1.76 14.98
C ILE A 181 48.40 0.56 14.16
N GLU A 182 48.51 -0.65 14.68
CA GLU A 182 48.05 -1.87 14.04
C GLU A 182 46.55 -1.81 13.75
N ALA A 183 45.71 -1.37 14.72
CA ALA A 183 44.29 -1.19 14.57
C ALA A 183 43.95 -0.12 13.50
N CYS A 184 44.64 1.03 13.52
CA CYS A 184 44.46 2.08 12.51
C CYS A 184 44.82 1.57 11.09
N VAL A 185 45.92 0.84 10.96
CA VAL A 185 46.34 0.27 9.66
C VAL A 185 45.31 -0.73 9.13
N ALA A 186 44.83 -1.64 10.01
CA ALA A 186 43.81 -2.62 9.65
C ALA A 186 42.49 -1.92 9.20
N PHE A 187 42.00 -0.98 10.01
CA PHE A 187 40.82 -0.19 9.68
C PHE A 187 40.99 0.57 8.37
N ASN A 188 42.06 1.32 8.20
CA ASN A 188 42.30 2.14 7.01
C ASN A 188 42.34 1.28 5.73
N GLY A 189 43.00 0.12 5.77
CA GLY A 189 43.02 -0.79 4.62
C GLY A 189 41.66 -1.33 4.27
N ALA A 190 40.91 -1.79 5.27
CA ALA A 190 39.55 -2.31 5.10
C ALA A 190 38.57 -1.23 4.62
N PHE A 191 38.65 -0.03 5.20
CA PHE A 191 37.75 1.07 4.86
C PHE A 191 37.98 1.60 3.43
N ARG A 192 39.22 1.74 2.99
CA ARG A 192 39.55 2.06 1.59
C ARG A 192 39.01 1.00 0.64
N THR A 193 39.23 -0.28 0.95
CA THR A 193 38.67 -1.38 0.14
C THR A 193 37.15 -1.32 0.05
N ALA A 194 36.48 -0.98 1.16
CA ALA A 194 35.03 -0.78 1.17
C ALA A 194 34.60 0.37 0.25
N ILE A 195 35.27 1.52 0.34
CA ILE A 195 35.01 2.69 -0.50
C ILE A 195 35.20 2.35 -1.98
N ASP A 196 36.28 1.68 -2.34
CA ASP A 196 36.57 1.29 -3.74
C ASP A 196 35.52 0.31 -4.29
N ARG A 197 35.02 -0.60 -3.45
CA ARG A 197 33.96 -1.56 -3.85
C ARG A 197 32.59 -0.92 -4.04
N ILE A 198 32.24 0.08 -3.25
CA ILE A 198 30.90 0.69 -3.32
C ILE A 198 30.79 1.78 -4.39
N LYS A 199 31.90 2.50 -4.69
CA LYS A 199 31.86 3.65 -5.59
C LYS A 199 31.23 3.36 -6.96
N PRO A 200 31.57 2.29 -7.71
CA PRO A 200 30.94 1.99 -8.98
C PRO A 200 29.42 1.78 -8.88
N LYS A 201 28.96 1.22 -7.75
CA LYS A 201 27.54 1.02 -7.49
C LYS A 201 26.85 2.34 -7.13
N VAL A 202 27.53 3.25 -6.41
CA VAL A 202 27.02 4.61 -6.16
C VAL A 202 26.78 5.34 -7.48
N ASP A 203 27.76 5.30 -8.39
CA ASP A 203 27.65 5.94 -9.71
C ASP A 203 26.42 5.41 -10.47
N THR A 204 26.27 4.08 -10.55
CA THR A 204 25.11 3.44 -11.20
C THR A 204 23.78 3.81 -10.54
N LEU A 205 23.73 3.99 -9.23
CA LEU A 205 22.51 4.40 -8.52
C LEU A 205 22.20 5.86 -8.76
N LEU A 206 23.20 6.75 -8.77
CA LEU A 206 23.02 8.18 -9.05
C LEU A 206 22.54 8.45 -10.48
N GLU A 207 22.97 7.63 -11.46
CA GLU A 207 22.48 7.73 -12.85
C GLU A 207 20.97 7.49 -12.97
N VAL A 208 20.42 6.62 -12.12
CA VAL A 208 18.99 6.27 -12.11
C VAL A 208 18.20 7.17 -11.17
N MET A 209 18.85 7.69 -10.12
CA MET A 209 18.20 8.64 -9.21
C MET A 209 17.96 9.97 -9.92
N PRO A 210 16.82 10.62 -9.67
CA PRO A 210 16.47 11.88 -10.32
C PRO A 210 17.21 13.08 -9.68
N VAL A 211 18.53 13.03 -9.69
CA VAL A 211 19.45 14.08 -9.23
C VAL A 211 20.29 14.57 -10.41
N GLU A 212 19.61 15.18 -11.36
CA GLU A 212 20.15 15.55 -12.65
C GLU A 212 21.53 16.22 -12.57
N GLY A 213 22.49 15.62 -13.27
CA GLY A 213 23.85 16.12 -13.38
C GLY A 213 24.75 15.93 -12.17
N LEU A 214 24.26 15.34 -11.06
CA LEU A 214 25.09 15.05 -9.88
C LEU A 214 25.90 13.76 -10.11
N THR A 215 27.22 13.85 -9.91
CA THR A 215 28.14 12.71 -9.95
C THR A 215 29.04 12.71 -8.74
N LEU A 216 29.41 11.52 -8.26
CA LEU A 216 30.41 11.33 -7.21
C LEU A 216 31.76 11.02 -7.85
N ASN A 217 32.70 11.96 -7.81
CA ASN A 217 34.03 11.76 -8.40
C ASN A 217 34.88 10.82 -7.52
N SER A 218 34.95 11.10 -6.21
CA SER A 218 35.64 10.27 -5.23
C SER A 218 35.03 10.42 -3.82
N LEU A 219 35.42 9.49 -2.96
CA LEU A 219 35.26 9.60 -1.50
C LEU A 219 36.67 9.68 -0.90
N ASP A 220 37.08 10.88 -0.58
CA ASP A 220 38.45 11.13 -0.12
C ASP A 220 38.62 10.80 1.34
N PHE A 221 39.49 9.81 1.61
CA PHE A 221 39.84 9.34 2.94
C PHE A 221 41.34 9.33 3.14
N SER A 222 41.87 10.26 3.95
CA SER A 222 43.31 10.38 4.24
C SER A 222 43.85 9.24 5.11
N GLY A 223 42.99 8.68 5.94
CA GLY A 223 43.32 7.61 6.87
C GLY A 223 43.42 8.11 8.32
N VAL A 224 42.92 7.30 9.24
CA VAL A 224 42.95 7.55 10.70
C VAL A 224 44.30 7.18 11.25
N PHE A 225 44.87 8.01 12.12
CA PHE A 225 46.11 7.76 12.83
C PHE A 225 46.06 8.37 14.23
N TYR A 226 46.94 7.85 15.12
CA TYR A 226 47.07 8.43 16.46
C TYR A 226 48.12 9.56 16.42
N ASP A 227 47.67 10.78 16.67
CA ASP A 227 48.54 11.95 16.82
C ASP A 227 49.13 11.98 18.27
N ARG A 228 50.46 11.88 18.36
CA ARG A 228 51.17 11.85 19.65
C ARG A 228 51.18 13.20 20.35
N ASP A 229 51.14 14.28 19.61
CA ASP A 229 51.20 15.64 20.15
C ASP A 229 49.81 16.05 20.69
N LYS A 230 48.75 15.74 19.95
CA LYS A 230 47.38 15.94 20.40
C LYS A 230 46.92 14.89 21.42
N ARG A 231 47.57 13.76 21.50
CA ARG A 231 47.19 12.56 22.28
C ARG A 231 45.78 12.05 21.90
N ASP A 232 45.43 12.17 20.64
CA ASP A 232 44.13 11.80 20.13
C ASP A 232 44.24 11.19 18.72
N LEU A 233 43.14 10.60 18.24
CA LEU A 233 43.00 10.17 16.85
C LEU A 233 42.82 11.39 15.96
N ASP A 234 43.48 11.38 14.79
CA ASP A 234 43.37 12.37 13.75
C ASP A 234 43.11 11.71 12.40
N GLY A 235 42.79 12.48 11.35
CA GLY A 235 42.46 11.96 10.04
C GLY A 235 41.06 11.34 9.98
N ILE A 236 40.19 11.66 10.93
CA ILE A 236 38.77 11.18 10.99
C ILE A 236 37.93 12.00 10.03
N ALA A 237 38.19 11.84 8.74
CA ALA A 237 37.46 12.56 7.69
C ALA A 237 37.22 11.68 6.46
N LEU A 238 35.99 11.70 5.95
CA LEU A 238 35.58 11.15 4.67
C LEU A 238 34.82 12.23 3.91
N THR A 239 35.46 12.78 2.87
CA THR A 239 34.91 13.91 2.13
C THR A 239 34.42 13.47 0.74
N PRO A 240 33.15 13.67 0.40
CA PRO A 240 32.66 13.41 -0.95
C PRO A 240 33.15 14.52 -1.90
N VAL A 241 33.82 14.14 -2.97
CA VAL A 241 34.14 15.03 -4.09
C VAL A 241 33.08 14.83 -5.15
N THR A 242 32.30 15.86 -5.38
CA THR A 242 31.15 15.82 -6.30
C THR A 242 31.29 16.77 -7.46
N SER A 243 30.63 16.48 -8.56
CA SER A 243 30.43 17.41 -9.67
C SER A 243 28.94 17.55 -9.99
N LEU A 244 28.56 18.75 -10.47
CA LEU A 244 27.22 19.00 -10.98
C LEU A 244 27.34 19.50 -12.43
N HIS A 245 26.69 18.79 -13.34
CA HIS A 245 26.81 19.04 -14.79
C HIS A 245 28.27 19.12 -15.29
N GLY A 246 29.16 18.29 -14.69
CA GLY A 246 30.58 18.24 -15.04
C GLY A 246 31.47 19.29 -14.37
N TYR A 247 30.91 20.18 -13.56
CA TYR A 247 31.68 21.16 -12.78
C TYR A 247 31.90 20.64 -11.37
N GLN A 248 33.14 20.54 -10.94
CA GLN A 248 33.51 20.12 -9.60
C GLN A 248 32.99 21.12 -8.57
N ILE A 249 32.49 20.62 -7.45
CA ILE A 249 31.97 21.41 -6.33
C ILE A 249 32.89 21.21 -5.15
N ASP A 250 33.57 22.28 -4.73
CA ASP A 250 34.54 22.24 -3.61
C ASP A 250 33.82 22.16 -2.25
N HIS A 251 32.62 22.75 -2.16
CA HIS A 251 31.80 22.78 -0.93
C HIS A 251 30.38 22.28 -1.23
N PRO A 252 30.16 20.93 -1.30
CA PRO A 252 28.85 20.38 -1.64
C PRO A 252 27.70 20.88 -0.74
N GLN A 253 27.94 21.04 0.56
CA GLN A 253 26.94 21.49 1.54
C GLN A 253 26.46 22.92 1.32
N HIS A 254 27.26 23.79 0.69
CA HIS A 254 26.86 25.17 0.39
C HIS A 254 26.21 25.32 -0.98
N PHE A 255 26.39 24.34 -1.84
CA PHE A 255 25.95 24.40 -3.23
C PHE A 255 24.79 23.45 -3.55
N LEU A 256 24.84 22.22 -3.01
CA LEU A 256 23.77 21.25 -3.19
C LEU A 256 22.63 21.52 -2.21
N ASN A 257 21.40 21.37 -2.70
CA ASN A 257 20.24 21.40 -1.83
C ASN A 257 20.13 20.11 -1.00
N GLU A 258 19.27 20.13 0.03
CA GLU A 258 19.03 18.99 0.93
C GLU A 258 18.65 17.71 0.16
N ALA A 259 17.85 17.83 -0.91
CA ALA A 259 17.43 16.68 -1.69
C ALA A 259 18.59 15.97 -2.40
N LYS A 260 19.55 16.72 -2.95
CA LYS A 260 20.74 16.13 -3.61
C LYS A 260 21.70 15.51 -2.60
N LEU A 261 21.89 16.14 -1.44
CA LEU A 261 22.72 15.58 -0.36
C LEU A 261 22.09 14.30 0.21
N SER A 262 20.78 14.30 0.45
CA SER A 262 20.03 13.11 0.89
C SER A 262 20.10 11.98 -0.14
N ALA A 263 19.99 12.30 -1.42
CA ALA A 263 20.11 11.32 -2.50
C ALA A 263 21.53 10.72 -2.56
N LEU A 264 22.58 11.52 -2.38
CA LEU A 264 23.95 11.05 -2.29
C LEU A 264 24.14 10.09 -1.10
N GLY A 265 23.71 10.47 0.10
CA GLY A 265 23.77 9.62 1.29
C GLY A 265 23.01 8.30 1.10
N LEU A 266 21.80 8.38 0.51
CA LEU A 266 21.00 7.20 0.20
C LEU A 266 21.68 6.30 -0.85
N ALA A 267 22.28 6.87 -1.90
CA ALA A 267 23.02 6.11 -2.91
C ALA A 267 24.22 5.37 -2.29
N ILE A 268 24.98 6.02 -1.40
CA ILE A 268 26.10 5.41 -0.69
C ILE A 268 25.60 4.24 0.19
N TYR A 269 24.51 4.44 0.93
CA TYR A 269 23.91 3.40 1.76
C TYR A 269 23.43 2.19 0.93
N LEU A 270 22.66 2.43 -0.12
CA LEU A 270 22.13 1.36 -0.98
C LEU A 270 23.26 0.62 -1.70
N ALA A 271 24.29 1.32 -2.16
CA ALA A 271 25.48 0.71 -2.75
C ALA A 271 26.21 -0.20 -1.75
N GLY A 272 26.32 0.24 -0.49
CA GLY A 272 26.85 -0.57 0.60
C GLY A 272 26.07 -1.88 0.78
N ARG A 273 24.74 -1.81 0.80
CA ARG A 273 23.88 -3.00 0.93
C ARG A 273 24.02 -3.96 -0.26
N LEU A 274 24.03 -3.44 -1.49
CA LEU A 274 24.26 -4.25 -2.69
C LEU A 274 25.66 -4.85 -2.76
N THR A 275 26.63 -4.29 -2.04
CA THR A 275 28.01 -4.80 -2.00
C THR A 275 28.21 -5.84 -0.91
N SER A 276 27.52 -5.70 0.23
CA SER A 276 27.67 -6.60 1.38
C SER A 276 26.95 -7.93 1.23
N VAL A 277 25.97 -8.03 0.33
CA VAL A 277 25.16 -9.25 0.18
C VAL A 277 25.44 -9.91 -1.16
N PRO A 278 25.85 -11.20 -1.18
CA PRO A 278 26.05 -11.97 -2.41
C PRO A 278 24.76 -12.05 -3.25
N GLU A 279 24.89 -12.02 -4.58
CA GLU A 279 23.72 -12.08 -5.49
C GLU A 279 22.98 -13.43 -5.39
N ASP A 280 23.72 -14.53 -5.27
CA ASP A 280 23.17 -15.91 -5.22
C ASP A 280 22.65 -16.33 -3.83
N ASP A 281 22.55 -15.40 -2.88
CA ASP A 281 22.14 -15.70 -1.53
C ASP A 281 20.61 -15.91 -1.43
N THR A 282 20.21 -17.07 -0.90
CA THR A 282 18.79 -17.47 -0.72
C THR A 282 18.19 -17.03 0.61
N GLU A 283 19.00 -16.51 1.52
CA GLU A 283 18.58 -16.07 2.84
C GLU A 283 17.74 -14.78 2.78
N LEU A 284 17.14 -14.40 3.88
CA LEU A 284 16.36 -13.16 3.95
C LEU A 284 17.29 -11.94 3.80
N LYS A 285 17.09 -11.20 2.72
CA LYS A 285 17.65 -9.87 2.50
C LYS A 285 16.57 -8.85 2.87
N LEU A 286 16.79 -8.10 3.96
CA LEU A 286 15.80 -7.18 4.51
C LEU A 286 16.28 -5.73 4.42
N LEU A 287 15.43 -4.85 3.88
CA LEU A 287 15.67 -3.40 3.84
C LEU A 287 14.53 -2.66 4.53
N VAL A 288 14.82 -1.98 5.63
CA VAL A 288 13.85 -1.20 6.40
C VAL A 288 14.22 0.27 6.34
N MET A 289 13.31 1.11 5.88
CA MET A 289 13.51 2.55 5.73
C MET A 289 12.41 3.32 6.45
N ASP A 290 12.79 4.14 7.45
CA ASP A 290 11.86 4.94 8.25
C ASP A 290 11.99 6.42 7.88
N ASP A 291 10.98 6.92 7.18
CA ASP A 291 10.83 8.32 6.75
C ASP A 291 12.00 8.87 5.89
N VAL A 292 12.87 8.02 5.35
CA VAL A 292 14.09 8.43 4.62
C VAL A 292 13.85 9.24 3.35
N LEU A 293 12.64 9.18 2.79
CA LEU A 293 12.31 9.85 1.52
C LEU A 293 11.81 11.28 1.69
N ILE A 294 11.67 11.77 2.91
CA ILE A 294 11.12 13.10 3.19
C ILE A 294 12.03 14.21 2.65
N GLY A 295 13.34 14.05 2.76
CA GLY A 295 14.31 14.98 2.20
C GLY A 295 14.38 15.01 0.67
N ILE A 296 13.65 14.13 -0.02
CA ILE A 296 13.63 14.03 -1.48
C ILE A 296 12.32 14.63 -2.01
N ASP A 297 12.39 15.44 -3.07
CA ASP A 297 11.22 16.02 -3.71
C ASP A 297 10.22 14.94 -4.16
N LEU A 298 8.93 15.23 -4.05
CA LEU A 298 7.86 14.27 -4.33
C LEU A 298 7.95 13.66 -5.74
N SER A 299 8.33 14.47 -6.74
CA SER A 299 8.56 14.02 -8.13
C SER A 299 9.68 12.98 -8.26
N ASN A 300 10.62 13.00 -7.32
CA ASN A 300 11.82 12.18 -7.33
C ASN A 300 11.68 10.89 -6.51
N ARG A 301 10.61 10.76 -5.74
CA ARG A 301 10.38 9.57 -4.89
C ARG A 301 9.87 8.35 -5.66
N LEU A 302 9.05 8.53 -6.71
CA LEU A 302 8.56 7.40 -7.52
C LEU A 302 9.68 6.69 -8.29
N PRO A 303 10.61 7.40 -8.99
CA PRO A 303 11.77 6.76 -9.60
C PRO A 303 12.62 5.93 -8.63
N LEU A 304 12.66 6.33 -7.34
CA LEU A 304 13.34 5.53 -6.33
C LEU A 304 12.62 4.20 -6.02
N LEU A 305 11.29 4.17 -6.06
CA LEU A 305 10.55 2.89 -5.95
C LEU A 305 10.85 1.96 -7.13
N ASP A 306 10.98 2.52 -8.34
CA ASP A 306 11.39 1.74 -9.52
C ASP A 306 12.82 1.22 -9.36
N LEU A 307 13.74 2.04 -8.88
CA LEU A 307 15.10 1.62 -8.55
C LEU A 307 15.11 0.47 -7.54
N LEU A 308 14.34 0.60 -6.45
CA LEU A 308 14.22 -0.45 -5.43
C LEU A 308 13.63 -1.74 -6.04
N ARG A 309 12.60 -1.64 -6.88
CA ARG A 309 12.02 -2.79 -7.58
C ARG A 309 13.06 -3.50 -8.45
N ASP A 310 13.88 -2.75 -9.18
CA ASP A 310 14.77 -3.29 -10.20
C ASP A 310 16.11 -3.77 -9.60
N ARG A 311 16.66 -3.06 -8.61
CA ARG A 311 17.97 -3.37 -8.01
C ARG A 311 17.89 -4.20 -6.72
N PHE A 312 16.72 -4.22 -6.06
CA PHE A 312 16.46 -4.94 -4.81
C PHE A 312 15.31 -5.94 -4.97
N ALA A 313 15.18 -6.54 -6.16
CA ALA A 313 14.05 -7.44 -6.50
C ALA A 313 13.95 -8.68 -5.59
N ASP A 314 15.08 -9.18 -5.12
CA ASP A 314 15.20 -10.32 -4.21
C ASP A 314 15.15 -9.95 -2.71
N TRP A 315 15.18 -8.65 -2.40
CA TRP A 315 15.04 -8.13 -1.03
C TRP A 315 13.58 -8.09 -0.61
N GLN A 316 13.36 -8.09 0.70
CA GLN A 316 12.08 -7.74 1.30
C GLN A 316 12.20 -6.34 1.89
N ILE A 317 11.35 -5.43 1.41
CA ILE A 317 11.47 -4.00 1.71
C ILE A 317 10.32 -3.58 2.62
N VAL A 318 10.64 -2.85 3.69
CA VAL A 318 9.66 -2.21 4.58
C VAL A 318 9.89 -0.70 4.52
N LEU A 319 8.93 0.02 3.95
CA LEU A 319 8.93 1.48 3.86
C LEU A 319 7.92 2.05 4.84
N LEU A 320 8.37 2.95 5.71
CA LEU A 320 7.53 3.64 6.68
C LEU A 320 7.51 5.12 6.32
N THR A 321 6.33 5.74 6.36
CA THR A 321 6.18 7.16 6.06
C THR A 321 5.04 7.81 6.84
N HIS A 322 5.20 9.10 7.17
CA HIS A 322 4.13 9.93 7.72
C HIS A 322 3.50 10.85 6.64
N ASP A 323 4.05 10.88 5.44
CA ASP A 323 3.53 11.65 4.32
C ASP A 323 2.37 10.91 3.65
N ARG A 324 1.14 11.38 3.87
CA ARG A 324 -0.08 10.79 3.33
C ARG A 324 -0.11 10.80 1.81
N VAL A 325 0.30 11.91 1.21
CA VAL A 325 0.27 12.07 -0.26
C VAL A 325 1.25 11.09 -0.90
N TRP A 326 2.45 11.01 -0.34
CA TRP A 326 3.45 10.05 -0.79
C TRP A 326 2.98 8.60 -0.63
N PHE A 327 2.40 8.25 0.52
CA PHE A 327 1.86 6.90 0.75
C PHE A 327 0.86 6.49 -0.33
N GLU A 328 -0.12 7.35 -0.65
CA GLU A 328 -1.12 7.06 -1.68
C GLU A 328 -0.50 6.92 -3.07
N MET A 329 0.45 7.80 -3.42
CA MET A 329 1.16 7.71 -4.70
C MET A 329 1.99 6.42 -4.80
N ALA A 330 2.75 6.08 -3.75
CA ALA A 330 3.55 4.86 -3.69
C ALA A 330 2.67 3.61 -3.77
N ARG A 331 1.55 3.61 -3.04
CA ARG A 331 0.57 2.52 -3.07
C ARG A 331 0.01 2.29 -4.47
N MET A 332 -0.45 3.35 -5.13
CA MET A 332 -0.96 3.26 -6.51
C MET A 332 0.10 2.76 -7.49
N HIS A 333 1.34 3.25 -7.35
CA HIS A 333 2.46 2.88 -8.22
C HIS A 333 2.84 1.40 -8.07
N THR A 334 2.76 0.86 -6.86
CA THR A 334 3.16 -0.53 -6.56
C THR A 334 2.02 -1.54 -6.68
N GLU A 335 0.77 -1.10 -6.79
CA GLU A 335 -0.43 -1.94 -6.81
C GLU A 335 -0.45 -2.94 -7.98
N GLY A 336 -0.01 -2.52 -9.16
CA GLY A 336 0.00 -3.36 -10.37
C GLY A 336 0.95 -4.55 -10.32
N GLY A 337 2.01 -4.50 -9.52
CA GLY A 337 3.04 -5.54 -9.40
C GLY A 337 2.72 -6.69 -8.43
N GLY A 338 1.73 -6.52 -7.56
CA GLY A 338 1.30 -7.55 -6.59
C GLY A 338 2.30 -7.89 -5.47
N ASN A 339 3.48 -7.26 -5.43
CA ASN A 339 4.58 -7.54 -4.50
C ASN A 339 4.59 -6.65 -3.25
N TRP A 340 3.59 -5.80 -3.05
CA TRP A 340 3.51 -4.90 -1.92
C TRP A 340 2.21 -5.10 -1.15
N ASN A 341 2.31 -5.13 0.17
CA ASN A 341 1.19 -4.93 1.08
C ASN A 341 1.25 -3.51 1.63
N SER A 342 0.10 -2.89 1.87
CA SER A 342 0.01 -1.56 2.45
C SER A 342 -0.80 -1.60 3.73
N VAL A 343 -0.31 -0.92 4.77
CA VAL A 343 -1.00 -0.79 6.05
C VAL A 343 -0.98 0.66 6.53
N GLU A 344 -2.00 1.02 7.27
CA GLU A 344 -2.09 2.30 7.98
C GLU A 344 -2.09 2.04 9.49
N ILE A 345 -1.39 2.87 10.23
CA ILE A 345 -1.40 2.86 11.69
C ILE A 345 -2.11 4.13 12.15
N PHE A 346 -3.24 3.96 12.83
CA PHE A 346 -4.01 5.06 13.40
C PHE A 346 -3.80 5.11 14.89
N ASP A 347 -3.65 6.32 15.41
CA ASP A 347 -3.70 6.54 16.84
C ASP A 347 -5.15 6.38 17.33
N ARG A 348 -5.32 5.62 18.38
CA ARG A 348 -6.60 5.39 19.05
C ARG A 348 -6.38 5.38 20.56
N VAL A 349 -7.33 5.89 21.30
CA VAL A 349 -7.39 5.75 22.74
C VAL A 349 -8.23 4.51 23.08
N CYS A 350 -7.68 3.61 23.87
CA CYS A 350 -8.42 2.48 24.40
C CYS A 350 -9.47 2.99 25.39
N ALA A 351 -10.76 2.83 25.06
CA ALA A 351 -11.87 3.38 25.85
C ALA A 351 -11.92 2.83 27.29
N GLU A 352 -11.43 1.61 27.52
CA GLU A 352 -11.46 0.97 28.84
C GLU A 352 -10.35 1.45 29.77
N ARG A 353 -9.22 1.90 29.22
CA ARG A 353 -8.00 2.23 29.97
C ARG A 353 -7.53 3.66 29.79
N ASP A 354 -8.14 4.42 28.89
CA ASP A 354 -7.75 5.79 28.52
C ASP A 354 -6.26 5.94 28.18
N ILE A 355 -5.71 4.96 27.44
CA ILE A 355 -4.32 4.93 27.01
C ILE A 355 -4.21 4.89 25.49
N PRO A 356 -3.12 5.43 24.90
CA PRO A 356 -2.86 5.28 23.47
C PRO A 356 -2.76 3.81 23.07
N CYS A 357 -3.52 3.42 22.05
CA CYS A 357 -3.56 2.05 21.54
C CYS A 357 -3.65 2.08 20.01
N PRO A 358 -2.52 2.20 19.30
CA PRO A 358 -2.50 2.26 17.86
C PRO A 358 -3.17 1.04 17.22
N VAL A 359 -3.93 1.27 16.16
CA VAL A 359 -4.65 0.24 15.40
C VAL A 359 -4.03 0.12 14.02
N ILE A 360 -3.73 -1.13 13.62
CA ILE A 360 -3.21 -1.45 12.31
C ILE A 360 -4.37 -1.78 11.38
N ARG A 361 -4.41 -1.13 10.24
CA ARG A 361 -5.39 -1.35 9.19
C ARG A 361 -4.68 -1.76 7.91
N LYS A 362 -4.96 -2.95 7.39
CA LYS A 362 -4.51 -3.36 6.06
C LYS A 362 -5.28 -2.55 5.02
N VAL A 363 -4.55 -1.89 4.11
CA VAL A 363 -5.14 -1.21 2.95
C VAL A 363 -5.14 -2.21 1.82
N SER A 364 -6.32 -2.65 1.38
CA SER A 364 -6.39 -3.61 0.29
C SER A 364 -6.06 -2.93 -1.04
N GLY A 365 -5.22 -3.60 -1.84
CA GLY A 365 -4.60 -3.05 -3.04
C GLY A 365 -5.55 -2.73 -4.20
N LYS A 366 -6.76 -3.28 -4.25
CA LYS A 366 -7.78 -2.85 -5.21
C LYS A 366 -8.64 -1.79 -4.54
N VAL A 367 -8.50 -0.55 -4.96
CA VAL A 367 -9.16 0.62 -4.37
C VAL A 367 -10.67 0.41 -4.24
N ALA A 368 -11.33 -0.14 -5.27
CA ALA A 368 -12.76 -0.47 -5.20
C ALA A 368 -13.06 -1.55 -4.15
N LYS A 369 -12.30 -2.64 -4.13
CA LYS A 369 -12.47 -3.74 -3.18
C LYS A 369 -12.24 -3.28 -1.74
N GLY A 370 -11.22 -2.43 -1.51
CA GLY A 370 -10.93 -1.87 -0.19
C GLY A 370 -12.07 -1.04 0.36
N CYS A 371 -12.65 -0.17 -0.46
CA CYS A 371 -13.82 0.60 -0.06
C CYS A 371 -15.01 -0.30 0.31
N LEU A 372 -15.22 -1.39 -0.44
CA LEU A 372 -16.31 -2.33 -0.15
C LEU A 372 -16.06 -3.15 1.12
N GLU A 373 -14.82 -3.54 1.39
CA GLU A 373 -14.43 -4.18 2.66
C GLU A 373 -14.62 -3.24 3.85
N ASP A 374 -14.26 -1.96 3.71
CA ASP A 374 -14.50 -0.95 4.72
C ASP A 374 -15.99 -0.69 4.96
N ALA A 375 -16.79 -0.63 3.90
CA ALA A 375 -18.24 -0.52 4.01
C ALA A 375 -18.83 -1.68 4.83
N LYS A 376 -18.38 -2.92 4.56
CA LYS A 376 -18.79 -4.10 5.35
C LYS A 376 -18.35 -4.01 6.80
N ARG A 377 -17.13 -3.54 7.06
CA ARG A 377 -16.60 -3.40 8.41
C ARG A 377 -17.44 -2.41 9.21
N PHE A 378 -17.71 -1.21 8.68
CA PHE A 378 -18.55 -0.22 9.36
C PHE A 378 -19.97 -0.71 9.59
N LEU A 379 -20.51 -1.49 8.67
CA LEU A 379 -21.85 -2.05 8.81
C LEU A 379 -21.94 -3.16 9.87
N ASN A 380 -20.83 -3.87 10.11
CA ASN A 380 -20.76 -5.00 11.04
C ASN A 380 -19.97 -4.68 12.32
N ASP A 381 -19.68 -3.40 12.61
CA ASP A 381 -18.94 -3.00 13.80
C ASP A 381 -19.69 -3.45 15.06
N PRO A 382 -19.03 -4.16 15.99
CA PRO A 382 -19.68 -4.69 17.19
C PRO A 382 -20.06 -3.61 18.22
N VAL A 383 -19.42 -2.43 18.17
CA VAL A 383 -19.71 -1.32 19.10
C VAL A 383 -20.93 -0.52 18.67
N GLY A 384 -21.25 -0.54 17.38
CA GLY A 384 -22.44 0.09 16.81
C GLY A 384 -22.31 0.18 15.28
N PRO A 385 -23.34 -0.20 14.52
CA PRO A 385 -23.31 -0.08 13.08
C PRO A 385 -23.26 1.41 12.68
N TYR A 386 -22.31 1.73 11.80
CA TYR A 386 -22.14 3.08 11.25
C TYR A 386 -22.68 3.11 9.81
N GLU A 387 -24.02 3.09 9.68
CA GLU A 387 -24.72 3.00 8.39
C GLU A 387 -24.32 4.12 7.42
N ALA A 388 -24.20 5.35 7.90
CA ALA A 388 -23.78 6.49 7.08
C ALA A 388 -22.35 6.33 6.53
N ALA A 389 -21.42 5.86 7.36
CA ALA A 389 -20.06 5.59 6.95
C ALA A 389 -20.02 4.43 5.93
N ALA A 390 -20.75 3.35 6.22
CA ALA A 390 -20.86 2.19 5.32
C ALA A 390 -21.41 2.59 3.94
N ALA A 391 -22.46 3.42 3.90
CA ALA A 391 -23.05 3.92 2.66
C ALA A 391 -22.05 4.80 1.85
N ASN A 392 -21.29 5.67 2.53
CA ASN A 392 -20.26 6.50 1.89
C ASN A 392 -19.12 5.66 1.29
N TYR A 393 -18.65 4.66 2.02
CA TYR A 393 -17.62 3.75 1.50
C TYR A 393 -18.16 2.87 0.35
N ALA A 394 -19.41 2.41 0.42
CA ALA A 394 -20.06 1.71 -0.67
C ALA A 394 -20.17 2.58 -1.93
N ARG A 395 -20.49 3.88 -1.79
CA ARG A 395 -20.48 4.85 -2.88
C ARG A 395 -19.10 5.01 -3.51
N SER A 396 -18.07 5.21 -2.69
CA SER A 396 -16.69 5.29 -3.18
C SER A 396 -16.29 4.02 -3.92
N GLY A 397 -16.63 2.85 -3.38
CA GLY A 397 -16.45 1.56 -4.05
C GLY A 397 -17.17 1.47 -5.40
N PHE A 398 -18.38 2.00 -5.49
CA PHE A 398 -19.15 2.05 -6.75
C PHE A 398 -18.46 2.92 -7.81
N GLU A 399 -18.05 4.14 -7.48
CA GLU A 399 -17.36 5.04 -8.40
C GLU A 399 -16.07 4.43 -8.96
N LEU A 400 -15.29 3.78 -8.09
CA LEU A 400 -14.07 3.10 -8.48
C LEU A 400 -14.33 1.82 -9.28
N THR A 401 -15.41 1.11 -8.98
CA THR A 401 -15.84 -0.06 -9.78
C THR A 401 -16.24 0.34 -11.19
N LEU A 402 -16.94 1.45 -11.37
CA LEU A 402 -17.26 1.97 -12.71
C LEU A 402 -16.00 2.33 -13.50
N LYS A 403 -14.99 2.93 -12.86
CA LYS A 403 -13.70 3.22 -13.50
C LYS A 403 -13.02 1.92 -13.94
N ALA A 404 -12.91 0.95 -13.04
CA ALA A 404 -12.32 -0.37 -13.35
C ALA A 404 -13.08 -1.09 -14.47
N PHE A 405 -14.41 -0.97 -14.50
CA PHE A 405 -15.24 -1.54 -15.57
C PHE A 405 -14.95 -0.87 -16.91
N CYS A 406 -14.86 0.47 -16.93
CA CYS A 406 -14.51 1.21 -18.15
C CYS A 406 -13.11 0.85 -18.65
N GLU A 407 -12.12 0.70 -17.77
CA GLU A 407 -10.76 0.28 -18.11
C GLU A 407 -10.74 -1.15 -18.68
N HIS A 408 -11.37 -2.09 -17.98
CA HIS A 408 -11.38 -3.50 -18.36
C HIS A 408 -11.97 -3.74 -19.76
N TYR A 409 -13.08 -3.08 -20.06
CA TYR A 409 -13.77 -3.22 -21.35
C TYR A 409 -13.37 -2.14 -22.38
N ALA A 410 -12.35 -1.32 -22.10
CA ALA A 410 -11.88 -0.22 -22.93
C ALA A 410 -13.02 0.71 -23.38
N ILE A 411 -13.91 1.08 -22.44
CA ILE A 411 -15.09 1.91 -22.71
C ILE A 411 -14.65 3.37 -22.81
N PRO A 412 -14.90 4.06 -23.94
CA PRO A 412 -14.55 5.47 -24.06
C PRO A 412 -15.42 6.34 -23.14
N VAL A 413 -14.81 7.06 -22.24
CA VAL A 413 -15.46 8.04 -21.37
C VAL A 413 -15.24 9.44 -21.96
N ARG A 414 -16.27 10.28 -21.91
CA ARG A 414 -16.17 11.65 -22.43
C ARG A 414 -15.10 12.43 -21.63
N TYR A 415 -14.12 12.93 -22.34
CA TYR A 415 -13.05 13.74 -21.74
C TYR A 415 -13.58 15.09 -21.25
N LYS A 416 -13.26 15.44 -20.00
CA LYS A 416 -13.45 16.78 -19.44
C LYS A 416 -12.09 17.43 -19.23
N GLN A 417 -11.98 18.76 -19.39
CA GLN A 417 -10.72 19.50 -19.20
C GLN A 417 -10.09 19.25 -17.83
N ASP A 418 -10.92 19.10 -16.78
CA ASP A 418 -10.48 18.67 -15.47
C ASP A 418 -11.00 17.25 -15.21
N THR A 419 -10.09 16.28 -15.26
CA THR A 419 -10.39 14.85 -15.04
C THR A 419 -10.87 14.56 -13.62
N ARG A 420 -10.62 15.46 -12.65
CA ARG A 420 -11.13 15.36 -11.27
C ARG A 420 -12.63 15.52 -11.20
N HIS A 421 -13.25 16.13 -12.21
CA HIS A 421 -14.69 16.35 -12.32
C HIS A 421 -15.44 15.28 -13.14
N THR A 422 -14.80 14.15 -13.46
CA THR A 422 -15.53 13.01 -14.04
C THR A 422 -16.42 12.41 -12.96
N SER A 423 -17.73 12.63 -13.09
CA SER A 423 -18.71 12.17 -12.11
C SER A 423 -19.07 10.69 -12.32
N SER A 424 -19.63 10.05 -11.29
CA SER A 424 -20.21 8.70 -11.44
C SER A 424 -21.32 8.64 -12.51
N GLU A 425 -22.00 9.76 -12.77
CA GLU A 425 -22.98 9.92 -13.85
C GLU A 425 -22.35 9.76 -15.24
N ASP A 426 -21.19 10.40 -15.47
CA ASP A 426 -20.48 10.34 -16.75
C ASP A 426 -19.99 8.91 -17.03
N LEU A 427 -19.46 8.24 -15.99
CA LEU A 427 -19.01 6.86 -16.08
C LEU A 427 -20.18 5.90 -16.32
N LEU A 428 -21.27 6.09 -15.57
CA LEU A 428 -22.46 5.27 -15.70
C LEU A 428 -23.06 5.41 -17.11
N GLY A 429 -23.19 6.63 -17.63
CA GLY A 429 -23.66 6.87 -18.98
C GLY A 429 -22.78 6.23 -20.06
N ALA A 430 -21.45 6.24 -19.88
CA ALA A 430 -20.53 5.57 -20.79
C ALA A 430 -20.73 4.04 -20.77
N VAL A 431 -20.87 3.45 -19.59
CA VAL A 431 -21.14 2.01 -19.42
C VAL A 431 -22.49 1.63 -20.02
N GLU A 432 -23.56 2.41 -19.80
CA GLU A 432 -24.88 2.18 -20.36
C GLU A 432 -24.86 2.19 -21.91
N ASN A 433 -24.23 3.20 -22.50
CA ASN A 433 -24.06 3.31 -23.93
C ASN A 433 -23.29 2.12 -24.53
N TRP A 434 -22.27 1.66 -23.85
CA TRP A 434 -21.50 0.51 -24.28
C TRP A 434 -22.32 -0.79 -24.17
N LEU A 435 -23.00 -1.01 -23.04
CA LEU A 435 -23.88 -2.18 -22.82
C LEU A 435 -25.02 -2.26 -23.84
N HIS A 436 -25.60 -1.11 -24.21
CA HIS A 436 -26.57 -1.04 -25.28
C HIS A 436 -26.06 -1.68 -26.59
N ARG A 437 -24.78 -1.41 -26.94
CA ARG A 437 -24.16 -1.99 -28.14
C ARG A 437 -23.89 -3.49 -28.00
N GLN A 438 -23.55 -3.95 -26.78
CA GLN A 438 -23.21 -5.34 -26.52
C GLN A 438 -24.46 -6.25 -26.47
N GLN A 439 -25.61 -5.74 -26.05
CA GLN A 439 -26.88 -6.47 -25.87
C GLN A 439 -26.73 -7.77 -25.05
N LYS A 440 -25.87 -7.74 -23.99
CA LYS A 440 -25.63 -8.89 -23.10
C LYS A 440 -26.53 -8.79 -21.86
N PRO A 441 -27.56 -9.66 -21.71
CA PRO A 441 -28.53 -9.57 -20.62
C PRO A 441 -27.89 -9.62 -19.23
N PHE A 442 -26.86 -10.43 -19.05
CA PHE A 442 -26.16 -10.54 -17.78
C PHE A 442 -25.46 -9.25 -17.35
N LEU A 443 -24.78 -8.56 -18.27
CA LEU A 443 -24.13 -7.28 -18.00
C LEU A 443 -25.17 -6.18 -17.70
N ASP A 444 -26.25 -6.11 -18.50
CA ASP A 444 -27.37 -5.22 -18.24
C ASP A 444 -28.02 -5.49 -16.88
N ALA A 445 -28.23 -6.75 -16.52
CA ALA A 445 -28.80 -7.14 -15.24
C ALA A 445 -27.92 -6.72 -14.05
N SER A 446 -26.60 -6.90 -14.17
CA SER A 446 -25.65 -6.48 -13.14
C SER A 446 -25.65 -4.97 -12.95
N LEU A 447 -25.71 -4.20 -14.02
CA LEU A 447 -25.79 -2.75 -13.96
C LEU A 447 -27.15 -2.27 -13.40
N GLU A 448 -28.27 -2.85 -13.83
CA GLU A 448 -29.61 -2.51 -13.32
C GLU A 448 -29.73 -2.78 -11.82
N ARG A 449 -29.13 -3.86 -11.34
CA ARG A 449 -29.05 -4.15 -9.90
C ARG A 449 -28.33 -3.05 -9.12
N VAL A 450 -27.23 -2.54 -9.63
CA VAL A 450 -26.50 -1.42 -9.01
C VAL A 450 -27.32 -0.13 -9.08
N LYS A 451 -27.96 0.14 -10.21
CA LYS A 451 -28.81 1.33 -10.40
C LYS A 451 -29.97 1.40 -9.41
N MET A 452 -30.56 0.26 -9.02
CA MET A 452 -31.61 0.23 -7.98
C MET A 452 -31.14 0.81 -6.65
N PHE A 453 -29.89 0.54 -6.27
CA PHE A 453 -29.31 1.06 -5.03
C PHE A 453 -28.73 2.46 -5.15
N ARG A 454 -28.51 2.96 -6.38
CA ARG A 454 -27.88 4.26 -6.59
C ARG A 454 -28.69 5.39 -5.98
N SER A 455 -29.99 5.45 -6.22
CA SER A 455 -30.88 6.50 -5.73
C SER A 455 -31.15 6.38 -4.23
N VAL A 456 -31.12 5.17 -3.70
CA VAL A 456 -31.52 4.85 -2.33
C VAL A 456 -30.35 4.91 -1.36
N VAL A 457 -29.18 4.36 -1.74
CA VAL A 457 -28.01 4.21 -0.87
C VAL A 457 -26.85 5.05 -1.35
N LEU A 458 -26.46 4.92 -2.65
CA LEU A 458 -25.18 5.43 -3.13
C LEU A 458 -25.19 6.95 -3.38
N ASN A 459 -26.34 7.60 -3.55
CA ASN A 459 -26.46 9.05 -3.76
C ASN A 459 -26.92 9.81 -2.52
N GLN A 460 -27.62 9.18 -1.58
CA GLN A 460 -28.19 9.89 -0.41
C GLN A 460 -27.13 10.35 0.61
N GLY A 461 -25.97 9.69 0.66
CA GLY A 461 -24.89 10.04 1.60
C GLY A 461 -24.21 11.40 1.35
N SER A 462 -24.55 12.13 0.26
CA SER A 462 -23.95 13.42 -0.10
C SER A 462 -24.84 14.64 0.22
N HIS A 463 -26.06 14.44 0.67
CA HIS A 463 -26.99 15.54 0.99
C HIS A 463 -27.22 15.63 2.51
N SER A 464 -27.26 16.84 3.01
CA SER A 464 -27.31 17.24 4.41
C SER A 464 -28.48 16.57 5.19
N GLY A 465 -28.13 15.59 6.02
CA GLY A 465 -29.00 14.88 6.96
C GLY A 465 -28.58 13.42 7.12
N PRO A 466 -28.78 12.80 8.32
CA PRO A 466 -28.51 11.37 8.46
C PRO A 466 -29.48 10.60 7.55
N PRO A 467 -28.96 9.81 6.58
CA PRO A 467 -29.84 9.05 5.70
C PRO A 467 -30.52 7.96 6.52
N ASN A 468 -31.83 7.88 6.41
CA ASN A 468 -32.62 6.81 7.01
C ASN A 468 -32.58 5.57 6.09
N ILE A 469 -31.36 4.99 5.95
CA ILE A 469 -31.09 3.85 5.08
C ILE A 469 -31.09 2.58 5.91
N ALA A 470 -31.90 1.61 5.52
CA ALA A 470 -31.93 0.33 6.22
C ALA A 470 -30.62 -0.46 6.00
N ARG A 471 -30.16 -1.16 7.03
CA ARG A 471 -28.94 -1.99 6.98
C ARG A 471 -28.97 -3.02 5.84
N SER A 472 -30.14 -3.61 5.55
CA SER A 472 -30.35 -4.55 4.44
C SER A 472 -30.12 -3.90 3.07
N GLU A 473 -30.50 -2.62 2.91
CA GLU A 473 -30.31 -1.86 1.68
C GLU A 473 -28.83 -1.59 1.43
N ILE A 474 -28.06 -1.24 2.48
CA ILE A 474 -26.61 -1.05 2.39
C ILE A 474 -25.91 -2.36 2.03
N LYS A 475 -26.30 -3.48 2.65
CA LYS A 475 -25.77 -4.81 2.30
C LYS A 475 -26.07 -5.16 0.84
N GLY A 476 -27.29 -4.92 0.40
CA GLY A 476 -27.69 -5.13 -0.99
C GLY A 476 -26.89 -4.27 -1.98
N ALA A 477 -26.62 -3.00 -1.63
CA ALA A 477 -25.81 -2.10 -2.42
C ALA A 477 -24.35 -2.61 -2.52
N ILE A 478 -23.74 -2.99 -1.39
CA ILE A 478 -22.37 -3.55 -1.37
C ILE A 478 -22.30 -4.80 -2.25
N ALA A 479 -23.25 -5.73 -2.07
CA ALA A 479 -23.28 -6.97 -2.86
C ALA A 479 -23.49 -6.72 -4.36
N ALA A 480 -24.28 -5.71 -4.73
CA ALA A 480 -24.49 -5.33 -6.11
C ALA A 480 -23.20 -4.76 -6.75
N VAL A 481 -22.49 -3.88 -6.01
CA VAL A 481 -21.23 -3.30 -6.49
C VAL A 481 -20.13 -4.36 -6.57
N GLU A 482 -20.04 -5.29 -5.63
CA GLU A 482 -19.11 -6.43 -5.70
C GLU A 482 -19.37 -7.34 -6.89
N ALA A 483 -20.63 -7.60 -7.21
CA ALA A 483 -21.00 -8.38 -8.39
C ALA A 483 -20.56 -7.66 -9.68
N LEU A 484 -20.71 -6.34 -9.76
CA LEU A 484 -20.23 -5.55 -10.90
C LEU A 484 -18.70 -5.54 -10.98
N LEU A 485 -18.00 -5.43 -9.84
CA LEU A 485 -16.54 -5.47 -9.77
C LEU A 485 -15.97 -6.80 -10.25
N LYS A 486 -16.62 -7.93 -9.90
CA LYS A 486 -16.20 -9.26 -10.36
C LYS A 486 -16.20 -9.41 -11.88
N LEU A 487 -17.02 -8.65 -12.60
CA LEU A 487 -17.04 -8.67 -14.08
C LEU A 487 -15.75 -8.08 -14.69
N THR A 488 -14.93 -7.39 -13.91
CA THR A 488 -13.61 -6.90 -14.34
C THR A 488 -12.50 -7.94 -14.12
N GLU A 489 -12.81 -9.08 -13.50
CA GLU A 489 -11.84 -10.17 -13.31
C GLU A 489 -11.66 -10.97 -14.61
N ARG A 490 -10.42 -11.40 -14.88
CA ARG A 490 -10.12 -12.27 -16.03
C ARG A 490 -10.85 -13.60 -15.87
N ASN A 491 -11.48 -14.09 -16.95
CA ASN A 491 -12.25 -15.34 -17.00
C ASN A 491 -13.66 -15.30 -16.37
N THR A 492 -14.24 -14.13 -16.14
CA THR A 492 -15.65 -14.05 -15.70
C THR A 492 -16.58 -14.43 -16.84
N ASN A 493 -17.49 -15.37 -16.60
CA ASN A 493 -18.54 -15.70 -17.57
C ASN A 493 -19.59 -14.60 -17.58
N THR A 494 -19.68 -13.85 -18.68
CA THR A 494 -20.64 -12.75 -18.89
C THR A 494 -21.85 -13.16 -19.77
N ASP A 495 -21.93 -14.40 -20.19
CA ASP A 495 -22.97 -14.93 -21.10
C ASP A 495 -24.07 -15.68 -20.32
N VAL A 496 -24.39 -15.23 -19.12
CA VAL A 496 -25.45 -15.82 -18.29
C VAL A 496 -26.81 -15.28 -18.73
N ASP A 497 -27.79 -16.18 -18.89
CA ASP A 497 -29.17 -15.80 -19.14
C ASP A 497 -29.76 -15.12 -17.89
N ALA A 498 -30.09 -13.83 -18.04
CA ALA A 498 -30.62 -13.04 -16.94
C ALA A 498 -32.01 -13.54 -16.47
N THR A 499 -32.84 -14.05 -17.37
CA THR A 499 -34.17 -14.54 -17.00
C THR A 499 -34.10 -15.85 -16.24
N ALA A 500 -33.23 -16.77 -16.66
CA ALA A 500 -32.98 -18.01 -15.92
C ALA A 500 -32.38 -17.74 -14.53
N LYS A 501 -31.41 -16.81 -14.42
CA LYS A 501 -30.81 -16.43 -13.15
C LYS A 501 -31.81 -15.72 -12.23
N ALA A 502 -32.71 -14.90 -12.78
CA ALA A 502 -33.78 -14.29 -12.00
C ALA A 502 -34.71 -15.34 -11.39
N ALA A 503 -35.09 -16.35 -12.17
CA ALA A 503 -35.97 -17.43 -11.70
C ALA A 503 -35.31 -18.27 -10.58
N GLU A 504 -34.01 -18.56 -10.71
CA GLU A 504 -33.24 -19.23 -9.66
C GLU A 504 -33.29 -18.42 -8.35
N LEU A 505 -32.93 -17.14 -8.39
CA LEU A 505 -32.87 -16.27 -7.23
C LEU A 505 -34.24 -15.94 -6.61
N ALA A 506 -35.31 -15.98 -7.40
CA ALA A 506 -36.67 -15.77 -6.89
C ALA A 506 -37.15 -16.91 -5.96
N ASN A 507 -36.54 -18.09 -6.05
CA ASN A 507 -36.83 -19.25 -5.20
C ASN A 507 -36.03 -19.26 -3.90
N GLU A 508 -35.06 -18.36 -3.75
CA GLU A 508 -34.25 -18.26 -2.53
C GLU A 508 -35.05 -17.62 -1.38
N THR A 509 -34.49 -17.65 -0.17
CA THR A 509 -35.22 -17.26 1.04
C THR A 509 -34.86 -15.86 1.55
N THR A 510 -33.85 -15.23 1.00
CA THR A 510 -33.36 -13.94 1.49
C THR A 510 -33.82 -12.75 0.66
N CYS A 511 -34.07 -11.62 1.31
CA CYS A 511 -34.44 -10.38 0.65
C CYS A 511 -33.33 -9.90 -0.31
N GLU A 512 -32.08 -10.17 0.00
CA GLU A 512 -30.92 -9.80 -0.85
C GLU A 512 -30.95 -10.55 -2.20
N GLU A 513 -31.33 -11.82 -2.20
CA GLU A 513 -31.49 -12.65 -3.40
C GLU A 513 -32.70 -12.23 -4.23
N TRP A 514 -33.80 -11.84 -3.58
CA TRP A 514 -34.97 -11.28 -4.28
C TRP A 514 -34.65 -9.95 -4.95
N ILE A 515 -33.92 -9.06 -4.28
CA ILE A 515 -33.45 -7.80 -4.90
C ILE A 515 -32.53 -8.09 -6.08
N ALA A 516 -31.66 -9.11 -5.97
CA ALA A 516 -30.84 -9.55 -7.08
C ALA A 516 -31.69 -10.06 -8.25
N SER A 517 -32.70 -10.89 -7.96
CA SER A 517 -33.66 -11.39 -8.95
C SER A 517 -34.35 -10.23 -9.69
N LEU A 518 -34.83 -9.21 -8.98
CA LEU A 518 -35.43 -8.03 -9.59
C LEU A 518 -34.45 -7.29 -10.51
N GLY A 519 -33.17 -7.20 -10.14
CA GLY A 519 -32.12 -6.62 -10.99
C GLY A 519 -31.95 -7.37 -12.32
N TYR A 520 -31.99 -8.70 -12.27
CA TYR A 520 -31.93 -9.54 -13.49
C TYR A 520 -33.19 -9.42 -14.35
N ILE A 521 -34.36 -9.33 -13.74
CA ILE A 521 -35.63 -9.07 -14.42
C ILE A 521 -35.56 -7.74 -15.22
N ARG A 522 -35.16 -6.67 -14.54
CA ARG A 522 -35.02 -5.34 -15.15
C ARG A 522 -34.00 -5.32 -16.29
N GLY A 523 -32.85 -5.97 -16.11
CA GLY A 523 -31.82 -6.09 -17.14
C GLY A 523 -32.33 -6.85 -18.38
N ALA A 524 -33.00 -7.98 -18.19
CA ALA A 524 -33.62 -8.72 -19.26
C ALA A 524 -34.69 -7.88 -20.00
N PHE A 525 -35.49 -7.11 -19.27
CA PHE A 525 -36.46 -6.19 -19.83
C PHE A 525 -35.78 -5.09 -20.65
N ALA A 526 -34.71 -4.47 -20.14
CA ALA A 526 -33.95 -3.44 -20.84
C ALA A 526 -33.44 -3.93 -22.21
N VAL A 527 -32.88 -5.15 -22.27
CA VAL A 527 -32.40 -5.76 -23.54
C VAL A 527 -33.56 -5.94 -24.51
N ARG A 528 -34.70 -6.44 -24.05
CA ARG A 528 -35.89 -6.65 -24.91
C ARG A 528 -36.46 -5.34 -25.44
N VAL A 529 -36.55 -4.30 -24.60
CA VAL A 529 -37.00 -2.96 -25.03
C VAL A 529 -36.09 -2.41 -26.13
N ARG A 530 -34.79 -2.51 -25.97
CA ARG A 530 -33.81 -2.05 -26.97
C ARG A 530 -33.92 -2.83 -28.27
N LYS A 531 -34.06 -4.16 -28.19
CA LYS A 531 -34.28 -5.01 -29.35
C LYS A 531 -35.58 -4.61 -30.09
N PHE A 532 -36.67 -4.43 -29.35
CA PHE A 532 -37.96 -4.01 -29.91
C PHE A 532 -37.86 -2.66 -30.66
N CYS A 533 -37.23 -1.65 -30.04
CA CYS A 533 -37.00 -0.35 -30.70
C CYS A 533 -36.22 -0.51 -32.01
N LYS A 534 -35.19 -1.35 -32.02
CA LYS A 534 -34.38 -1.63 -33.20
C LYS A 534 -35.20 -2.34 -34.29
N ASP A 535 -35.88 -3.42 -33.94
CA ASP A 535 -36.63 -4.26 -34.88
C ASP A 535 -37.82 -3.52 -35.49
N LYS A 536 -38.44 -2.61 -34.74
CA LYS A 536 -39.55 -1.79 -35.19
C LYS A 536 -39.14 -0.41 -35.74
N SER A 537 -37.82 -0.12 -35.79
CA SER A 537 -37.28 1.17 -36.27
C SER A 537 -37.90 2.38 -35.54
N VAL A 538 -38.14 2.25 -34.23
CA VAL A 538 -38.69 3.34 -33.42
C VAL A 538 -37.66 4.49 -33.38
N LYS A 539 -38.11 5.71 -33.67
CA LYS A 539 -37.27 6.91 -33.62
C LYS A 539 -36.90 7.21 -32.16
N VAL A 540 -35.66 7.03 -31.83
CA VAL A 540 -35.10 7.34 -30.52
C VAL A 540 -34.13 8.49 -30.65
N THR A 541 -34.07 9.38 -29.66
CA THR A 541 -33.07 10.44 -29.63
C THR A 541 -31.68 9.82 -29.60
N PHE A 542 -30.79 10.30 -30.46
CA PHE A 542 -29.43 9.76 -30.52
C PHE A 542 -28.73 9.86 -29.16
N GLY A 543 -28.23 8.74 -28.65
CA GLY A 543 -27.57 8.65 -27.33
C GLY A 543 -28.51 8.37 -26.15
N GLU A 544 -29.84 8.23 -26.39
CA GLU A 544 -30.79 7.86 -25.34
C GLU A 544 -30.99 6.34 -25.29
N TYR A 545 -30.56 5.73 -24.18
CA TYR A 545 -30.59 4.28 -24.01
C TYR A 545 -31.22 3.80 -22.69
N ALA A 546 -31.62 4.72 -21.83
CA ALA A 546 -32.34 4.39 -20.61
C ALA A 546 -33.73 3.82 -20.95
N VAL A 547 -34.18 2.83 -20.19
CA VAL A 547 -35.44 2.11 -20.44
C VAL A 547 -36.64 3.05 -20.44
N LYS A 548 -36.71 4.03 -19.54
CA LYS A 548 -37.84 4.95 -19.42
C LYS A 548 -38.04 5.85 -20.67
N PRO A 549 -37.01 6.53 -21.20
CA PRO A 549 -37.10 7.27 -22.43
C PRO A 549 -37.40 6.39 -23.66
N LEU A 550 -36.80 5.19 -23.74
CA LEU A 550 -37.09 4.24 -24.80
C LEU A 550 -38.56 3.78 -24.78
N TRP A 551 -39.06 3.50 -23.58
CA TRP A 551 -40.48 3.14 -23.41
C TRP A 551 -41.40 4.29 -23.80
N LYS A 552 -41.06 5.54 -23.44
CA LYS A 552 -41.77 6.73 -23.87
C LYS A 552 -41.74 6.87 -25.40
N ALA A 553 -40.58 6.67 -26.05
CA ALA A 553 -40.44 6.74 -27.48
C ALA A 553 -41.32 5.69 -28.21
N ILE A 554 -41.46 4.49 -27.63
CA ILE A 554 -42.39 3.47 -28.13
C ILE A 554 -43.85 3.96 -28.08
N HIS A 555 -44.24 4.57 -26.97
CA HIS A 555 -45.59 5.15 -26.84
C HIS A 555 -45.85 6.31 -27.79
N ASP A 556 -44.88 7.22 -27.95
CA ASP A 556 -45.01 8.38 -28.83
C ASP A 556 -45.04 7.97 -30.31
N ASP A 557 -44.19 7.03 -30.72
CA ASP A 557 -44.20 6.48 -32.09
C ASP A 557 -45.51 5.72 -32.39
N HIS A 558 -46.05 5.08 -31.37
CA HIS A 558 -47.30 4.35 -31.41
C HIS A 558 -48.51 5.25 -31.71
N GLN A 559 -48.61 6.40 -31.06
CA GLN A 559 -49.69 7.37 -31.29
C GLN A 559 -49.66 7.97 -32.71
N HIS A 560 -48.50 7.98 -33.36
CA HIS A 560 -48.34 8.61 -34.68
C HIS A 560 -48.36 7.65 -35.88
N ARG A 561 -48.05 6.35 -35.71
CA ARG A 561 -47.82 5.43 -36.84
C ARG A 561 -48.61 4.12 -36.81
N PHE A 562 -49.06 3.63 -35.67
CA PHE A 562 -49.54 2.25 -35.56
C PHE A 562 -50.78 2.09 -34.69
N THR A 563 -51.94 2.24 -35.26
CA THR A 563 -53.19 1.73 -34.66
C THR A 563 -53.22 0.19 -34.50
N GLN A 564 -52.33 -0.54 -35.18
CA GLN A 564 -52.23 -2.02 -35.09
C GLN A 564 -51.08 -2.55 -34.20
N ALA A 565 -50.06 -1.76 -33.87
CA ALA A 565 -48.96 -2.22 -33.03
C ALA A 565 -49.23 -2.03 -31.52
N ALA A 566 -50.27 -1.27 -31.12
CA ALA A 566 -50.75 -1.18 -29.75
C ALA A 566 -51.16 -2.54 -29.19
N SER A 567 -51.66 -3.40 -30.05
CA SER A 567 -51.98 -4.78 -29.66
C SER A 567 -50.74 -5.67 -29.39
N ALA A 568 -49.55 -5.19 -29.68
CA ALA A 568 -48.32 -5.95 -29.52
C ALA A 568 -47.56 -5.66 -28.18
N LEU A 569 -47.93 -4.59 -27.46
CA LEU A 569 -47.39 -4.33 -26.13
C LEU A 569 -48.28 -5.02 -25.08
N PRO A 570 -47.76 -5.90 -24.25
CA PRO A 570 -48.56 -6.50 -23.18
C PRO A 570 -49.07 -5.43 -22.23
N ALA A 571 -50.40 -5.35 -22.08
CA ALA A 571 -51.05 -4.44 -21.10
C ALA A 571 -50.47 -4.62 -19.67
N ASP A 572 -50.00 -5.80 -19.38
CA ASP A 572 -49.40 -6.19 -18.13
C ASP A 572 -48.10 -5.40 -17.81
N ILE A 573 -47.33 -4.97 -18.84
CA ILE A 573 -46.10 -4.21 -18.63
C ILE A 573 -46.40 -2.81 -18.10
N GLU A 574 -47.43 -2.17 -18.61
CA GLU A 574 -47.83 -0.84 -18.13
C GLU A 574 -48.37 -0.91 -16.69
N SER A 575 -49.09 -1.99 -16.34
CA SER A 575 -49.52 -2.23 -14.95
C SER A 575 -48.34 -2.43 -13.98
N GLU A 576 -47.20 -2.94 -14.48
CA GLU A 576 -45.99 -3.20 -13.69
C GLU A 576 -44.89 -2.13 -13.92
N ARG A 577 -45.27 -0.98 -14.49
CA ARG A 577 -44.37 0.13 -14.79
C ARG A 577 -43.48 0.53 -13.60
N ALA A 578 -44.04 0.58 -12.38
CA ALA A 578 -43.33 0.93 -11.17
C ALA A 578 -42.16 -0.03 -10.86
N TRP A 579 -42.25 -1.29 -11.29
CA TRP A 579 -41.22 -2.31 -11.06
C TRP A 579 -40.23 -2.43 -12.22
N LEU A 580 -40.67 -2.29 -13.44
CA LEU A 580 -39.87 -2.55 -14.66
C LEU A 580 -39.20 -1.28 -15.22
N ILE A 581 -39.86 -0.12 -15.12
CA ILE A 581 -39.48 1.09 -15.86
C ILE A 581 -39.03 2.22 -14.92
N GLU A 582 -39.80 2.50 -13.86
CA GLU A 582 -39.50 3.60 -12.95
C GLU A 582 -38.35 3.27 -11.97
N PRO A 583 -37.69 4.27 -11.39
CA PRO A 583 -36.74 4.04 -10.30
C PRO A 583 -37.39 3.31 -9.14
N VAL A 584 -36.77 2.25 -8.66
CA VAL A 584 -37.28 1.47 -7.52
C VAL A 584 -37.08 2.25 -6.24
N THR A 585 -38.10 2.32 -5.40
CA THR A 585 -38.08 3.03 -4.12
C THR A 585 -37.73 2.09 -2.95
N PRO A 586 -37.23 2.61 -1.82
CA PRO A 586 -36.97 1.79 -0.62
C PRO A 586 -38.21 1.02 -0.16
N ALA A 587 -39.39 1.65 -0.19
CA ALA A 587 -40.63 1.01 0.19
C ALA A 587 -40.98 -0.20 -0.69
N GLN A 588 -40.69 -0.11 -2.00
CA GLN A 588 -40.85 -1.25 -2.90
C GLN A 588 -39.88 -2.38 -2.57
N LEU A 589 -38.60 -2.07 -2.35
CA LEU A 589 -37.63 -3.10 -1.98
C LEU A 589 -38.01 -3.84 -0.69
N ASN A 590 -38.51 -3.12 0.31
CA ASN A 590 -38.98 -3.70 1.57
C ASN A 590 -40.26 -4.54 1.42
N GLY A 591 -41.06 -4.26 0.38
CA GLY A 591 -42.27 -5.00 0.05
C GLY A 591 -42.10 -6.09 -1.01
N LEU A 592 -40.87 -6.36 -1.46
CA LEU A 592 -40.59 -7.35 -2.50
C LEU A 592 -40.85 -8.77 -1.98
N THR A 593 -41.55 -9.58 -2.79
CA THR A 593 -41.89 -10.97 -2.46
C THR A 593 -41.57 -11.92 -3.61
N PRO A 594 -41.30 -13.21 -3.35
CA PRO A 594 -41.12 -14.22 -4.40
C PRO A 594 -42.28 -14.27 -5.39
N ALA A 595 -43.51 -14.20 -4.90
CA ALA A 595 -44.70 -14.20 -5.77
C ALA A 595 -44.66 -13.06 -6.79
N LYS A 596 -44.29 -11.85 -6.34
CA LYS A 596 -44.15 -10.69 -7.24
C LYS A 596 -43.06 -10.90 -8.28
N LEU A 597 -41.94 -11.51 -7.90
CA LEU A 597 -40.84 -11.82 -8.84
C LEU A 597 -41.28 -12.83 -9.91
N HIS A 598 -42.00 -13.88 -9.52
CA HIS A 598 -42.53 -14.86 -10.45
C HIS A 598 -43.54 -14.25 -11.43
N ASP A 599 -44.40 -13.33 -10.97
CA ASP A 599 -45.34 -12.59 -11.85
C ASP A 599 -44.58 -11.77 -12.89
N LEU A 600 -43.53 -11.03 -12.46
CA LEU A 600 -42.72 -10.23 -13.38
C LEU A 600 -41.97 -11.09 -14.39
N ILE A 601 -41.43 -12.24 -13.97
CA ILE A 601 -40.77 -13.20 -14.87
C ILE A 601 -41.77 -13.77 -15.88
N ALA A 602 -42.99 -14.10 -15.46
CA ALA A 602 -44.02 -14.58 -16.34
C ALA A 602 -44.44 -13.55 -17.38
N ILE A 603 -44.50 -12.26 -17.02
CA ILE A 603 -44.73 -11.15 -17.95
C ILE A 603 -43.60 -11.09 -19.00
N LEU A 604 -42.34 -11.11 -18.55
CA LEU A 604 -41.20 -11.08 -19.45
C LEU A 604 -41.20 -12.26 -20.44
N ASN A 605 -41.53 -13.47 -19.97
CA ASN A 605 -41.53 -14.65 -20.84
C ASN A 605 -42.64 -14.64 -21.91
N ARG A 606 -43.66 -13.84 -21.71
CA ARG A 606 -44.74 -13.61 -22.73
C ARG A 606 -44.34 -12.56 -23.76
N TRP A 607 -43.33 -11.73 -23.47
CA TRP A 607 -42.87 -10.70 -24.40
C TRP A 607 -41.58 -11.15 -25.11
N PRO A 608 -41.58 -11.27 -26.45
CA PRO A 608 -40.48 -11.80 -27.26
C PRO A 608 -39.26 -10.85 -27.32
#